data_bdd7ec1ddc38c59531cdb1dfea05da40
#
_entry.id   bdd7ec1ddc38c59531cdb1dfea05da40
#
_cell.length_a   1.000
_cell.length_b   1.000
_cell.length_c   1.000
_cell.angle_alpha   90.00
_cell.angle_beta   90.00
_cell.angle_gamma   90.00
#
_symmetry.space_group_name_H-M   'P 1'
#
loop_
_entity.id
_entity.type
_entity.pdbx_description
1 polymer ?
#
loop_
_entity_poly.entity_id
_entity_poly.type
_entity_poly.pdbx_seq_one_letter_code
_entity_poly.pdbx_strand_id
1 'polypeptide(L)'
;MAFTKEADFEEAVVKLLIERGWKDGVLKNYTEQQLIQNWANILFENNRGIDRLNDYPLTDGEMQQIMEQVMNAKTPMKLNKFINGKSVLIKRDNPDDKLNFGKEVSLKIYDRLEIAAGLSRYQIAEQPKFPTKSKILNDRRGDLMLLINGMPVIHMELKKSGVSIIKACNQIEKYAAEGIFTGL
;
A
#
# COMPACT_ATOMS: atom_id res chain seq x y z
N MET A 1 -24.90 4.94 -16.61
CA MET A 1 -24.83 3.48 -16.87
C MET A 1 -25.20 2.76 -15.58
N ALA A 2 -26.06 1.73 -15.64
CA ALA A 2 -26.39 0.92 -14.48
C ALA A 2 -25.64 -0.41 -14.59
N PHE A 3 -24.91 -0.81 -13.55
CA PHE A 3 -24.18 -2.08 -13.50
C PHE A 3 -25.03 -3.13 -12.78
N THR A 4 -25.32 -4.22 -13.43
CA THR A 4 -26.07 -5.34 -12.87
C THR A 4 -25.19 -6.34 -12.12
N LYS A 5 -23.90 -6.38 -12.45
CA LYS A 5 -22.87 -7.19 -11.78
C LYS A 5 -21.81 -6.31 -11.17
N GLU A 6 -21.30 -6.68 -10.00
CA GLU A 6 -20.19 -5.97 -9.34
C GLU A 6 -18.91 -6.05 -10.16
N ALA A 7 -18.61 -7.22 -10.77
CA ALA A 7 -17.44 -7.39 -11.62
C ALA A 7 -17.38 -6.45 -12.82
N ASP A 8 -18.52 -6.21 -13.49
CA ASP A 8 -18.57 -5.29 -14.64
C ASP A 8 -18.32 -3.85 -14.19
N PHE A 9 -18.74 -3.51 -12.97
CA PHE A 9 -18.50 -2.20 -12.37
C PHE A 9 -17.03 -2.04 -11.96
N GLU A 10 -16.44 -3.07 -11.33
CA GLU A 10 -15.03 -3.10 -10.95
C GLU A 10 -14.14 -2.91 -12.17
N GLU A 11 -14.38 -3.67 -13.26
CA GLU A 11 -13.63 -3.54 -14.51
C GLU A 11 -13.73 -2.12 -15.11
N ALA A 12 -14.93 -1.53 -15.11
CA ALA A 12 -15.12 -0.17 -15.60
C ALA A 12 -14.37 0.88 -14.75
N VAL A 13 -14.36 0.71 -13.42
CA VAL A 13 -13.62 1.59 -12.51
C VAL A 13 -12.12 1.44 -12.72
N VAL A 14 -11.59 0.23 -12.82
CA VAL A 14 -10.17 -0.01 -13.11
C VAL A 14 -9.75 0.65 -14.41
N LYS A 15 -10.54 0.49 -15.48
CA LYS A 15 -10.26 1.13 -16.76
C LYS A 15 -10.21 2.65 -16.65
N LEU A 16 -11.19 3.24 -15.97
CA LEU A 16 -11.21 4.69 -15.73
C LEU A 16 -10.00 5.16 -14.91
N LEU A 17 -9.59 4.41 -13.89
CA LEU A 17 -8.42 4.72 -13.08
C LEU A 17 -7.13 4.70 -13.91
N ILE A 18 -6.97 3.70 -14.78
CA ILE A 18 -5.82 3.63 -15.72
C ILE A 18 -5.80 4.86 -16.64
N GLU A 19 -6.94 5.26 -17.20
CA GLU A 19 -7.07 6.46 -18.03
C GLU A 19 -6.73 7.74 -17.24
N ARG A 20 -6.92 7.72 -15.91
CA ARG A 20 -6.62 8.83 -14.99
C ARG A 20 -5.21 8.79 -14.40
N GLY A 21 -4.35 7.92 -14.87
CA GLY A 21 -2.94 7.89 -14.51
C GLY A 21 -2.51 6.77 -13.55
N TRP A 22 -3.41 5.89 -13.10
CA TRP A 22 -3.08 4.70 -12.30
C TRP A 22 -2.62 3.55 -13.22
N LYS A 23 -1.50 3.73 -13.91
CA LYS A 23 -1.08 2.88 -15.05
C LYS A 23 0.16 2.04 -14.78
N ASP A 24 0.80 2.17 -13.60
CA ASP A 24 2.10 1.54 -13.34
C ASP A 24 1.98 0.11 -12.80
N GLY A 25 0.81 -0.48 -12.96
CA GLY A 25 0.53 -1.89 -12.72
C GLY A 25 -0.83 -2.15 -12.09
N VAL A 26 -1.43 -3.27 -12.50
CA VAL A 26 -2.64 -3.82 -11.91
C VAL A 26 -2.28 -5.14 -11.24
N LEU A 27 -2.28 -5.15 -9.90
CA LEU A 27 -1.90 -6.28 -9.07
C LEU A 27 -3.15 -7.10 -8.75
N LYS A 28 -3.27 -8.32 -9.29
CA LYS A 28 -4.49 -9.13 -9.14
C LYS A 28 -4.34 -10.19 -8.07
N ASN A 29 -5.29 -10.25 -7.15
CA ASN A 29 -5.37 -11.26 -6.08
C ASN A 29 -4.12 -11.35 -5.18
N TYR A 30 -3.39 -10.27 -5.01
CA TYR A 30 -2.20 -10.24 -4.16
C TYR A 30 -2.59 -10.47 -2.69
N THR A 31 -1.75 -11.25 -2.02
CA THR A 31 -1.81 -11.37 -0.56
C THR A 31 -1.19 -10.15 0.10
N GLU A 32 -1.50 -9.92 1.38
CA GLU A 32 -0.87 -8.87 2.18
C GLU A 32 0.67 -8.94 2.10
N GLN A 33 1.26 -10.14 2.25
CA GLN A 33 2.70 -10.33 2.15
C GLN A 33 3.25 -9.94 0.76
N GLN A 34 2.53 -10.25 -0.30
CA GLN A 34 2.94 -9.85 -1.66
C GLN A 34 2.84 -8.34 -1.87
N LEU A 35 1.85 -7.67 -1.26
CA LEU A 35 1.75 -6.20 -1.27
C LEU A 35 2.90 -5.57 -0.50
N ILE A 36 3.25 -6.10 0.67
CA ILE A 36 4.42 -5.65 1.46
C ILE A 36 5.71 -5.83 0.67
N GLN A 37 5.88 -6.97 0.00
CA GLN A 37 7.06 -7.21 -0.84
C GLN A 37 7.12 -6.27 -2.05
N ASN A 38 5.98 -5.99 -2.70
CA ASN A 38 5.90 -4.99 -3.76
C ASN A 38 6.33 -3.61 -3.26
N TRP A 39 5.88 -3.22 -2.06
CA TRP A 39 6.28 -1.97 -1.44
C TRP A 39 7.78 -1.95 -1.10
N ALA A 40 8.32 -3.01 -0.51
CA ALA A 40 9.74 -3.14 -0.21
C ALA A 40 10.63 -2.96 -1.46
N ASN A 41 10.23 -3.59 -2.58
CA ASN A 41 10.96 -3.48 -3.84
C ASN A 41 10.97 -2.04 -4.37
N ILE A 42 9.83 -1.35 -4.32
CA ILE A 42 9.72 0.04 -4.77
C ILE A 42 10.48 0.98 -3.84
N LEU A 43 10.40 0.78 -2.52
CA LEU A 43 11.19 1.55 -1.56
C LEU A 43 12.68 1.37 -1.79
N PHE A 44 13.12 0.14 -2.05
CA PHE A 44 14.52 -0.13 -2.38
C PHE A 44 14.96 0.63 -3.63
N GLU A 45 14.20 0.55 -4.71
CA GLU A 45 14.53 1.25 -5.95
C GLU A 45 14.59 2.78 -5.77
N ASN A 46 13.64 3.34 -5.03
CA ASN A 46 13.57 4.78 -4.78
C ASN A 46 14.63 5.29 -3.78
N ASN A 47 15.23 4.39 -3.02
CA ASN A 47 16.24 4.71 -2.00
C ASN A 47 17.61 4.07 -2.28
N ARG A 48 17.84 3.56 -3.49
CA ARG A 48 19.18 3.11 -3.90
C ARG A 48 20.13 4.30 -3.88
N GLY A 49 21.27 4.14 -3.23
CA GLY A 49 22.29 5.17 -3.17
C GLY A 49 23.24 4.94 -2.01
N ILE A 50 24.43 5.52 -2.10
CA ILE A 50 25.53 5.32 -1.16
C ILE A 50 25.15 5.70 0.28
N ASP A 51 24.36 6.75 0.42
CA ASP A 51 23.95 7.27 1.74
C ASP A 51 22.69 6.59 2.32
N ARG A 52 22.17 5.55 1.67
CA ARG A 52 20.92 4.90 2.04
C ARG A 52 21.04 3.38 2.02
N LEU A 53 20.47 2.74 0.97
CA LEU A 53 20.40 1.27 0.89
C LEU A 53 21.53 0.65 0.06
N ASN A 54 22.34 1.48 -0.61
CA ASN A 54 23.33 1.00 -1.59
C ASN A 54 22.64 0.09 -2.64
N ASP A 55 23.20 -1.07 -2.92
CA ASP A 55 22.62 -2.10 -3.79
C ASP A 55 22.05 -3.29 -3.00
N TYR A 56 21.75 -3.10 -1.73
CA TYR A 56 21.24 -4.17 -0.85
C TYR A 56 19.78 -3.95 -0.50
N PRO A 57 18.87 -4.90 -0.87
CA PRO A 57 17.45 -4.80 -0.61
C PRO A 57 17.11 -4.66 0.88
N LEU A 58 15.89 -4.23 1.14
CA LEU A 58 15.32 -4.23 2.49
C LEU A 58 15.06 -5.66 2.95
N THR A 59 15.36 -5.93 4.21
CA THR A 59 15.00 -7.18 4.90
C THR A 59 13.58 -7.10 5.46
N ASP A 60 13.03 -8.24 5.86
CA ASP A 60 11.73 -8.30 6.54
C ASP A 60 11.75 -7.50 7.86
N GLY A 61 12.86 -7.55 8.61
CA GLY A 61 13.02 -6.79 9.84
C GLY A 61 13.03 -5.27 9.61
N GLU A 62 13.68 -4.82 8.55
CA GLU A 62 13.70 -3.42 8.15
C GLU A 62 12.31 -2.96 7.68
N MET A 63 11.59 -3.79 6.91
CA MET A 63 10.21 -3.50 6.53
C MET A 63 9.28 -3.41 7.73
N GLN A 64 9.47 -4.26 8.74
CA GLN A 64 8.71 -4.16 9.99
C GLN A 64 8.94 -2.83 10.69
N GLN A 65 10.19 -2.35 10.79
CA GLN A 65 10.50 -1.04 11.36
C GLN A 65 9.80 0.11 10.62
N ILE A 66 9.73 0.03 9.27
CA ILE A 66 9.03 1.01 8.44
C ILE A 66 7.52 0.98 8.72
N MET A 67 6.93 -0.22 8.70
CA MET A 67 5.50 -0.42 8.94
C MET A 67 5.07 0.12 10.31
N GLU A 68 5.83 -0.17 11.37
CA GLU A 68 5.55 0.33 12.72
C GLU A 68 5.53 1.87 12.78
N GLN A 69 6.45 2.55 12.09
CA GLN A 69 6.48 4.01 12.04
C GLN A 69 5.29 4.59 11.27
N VAL A 70 4.88 3.95 10.17
CA VAL A 70 3.72 4.37 9.37
C VAL A 70 2.43 4.13 10.16
N MET A 71 2.27 2.95 10.77
CA MET A 71 1.09 2.60 11.59
C MET A 71 0.93 3.48 12.83
N ASN A 72 2.03 3.96 13.41
CA ASN A 72 1.99 4.92 14.50
C ASN A 72 1.54 6.33 14.08
N ALA A 73 1.47 6.59 12.78
CA ALA A 73 0.93 7.84 12.24
C ALA A 73 -0.61 7.82 12.16
N LYS A 74 -1.28 7.60 13.29
CA LYS A 74 -2.73 7.33 13.42
C LYS A 74 -3.67 8.46 12.99
N THR A 75 -3.18 9.59 12.51
CA THR A 75 -4.01 10.71 12.08
C THR A 75 -3.68 11.13 10.65
N PRO A 76 -4.68 11.61 9.87
CA PRO A 76 -4.44 12.09 8.50
C PRO A 76 -3.31 13.13 8.43
N MET A 77 -3.23 14.01 9.43
CA MET A 77 -2.17 15.02 9.51
C MET A 77 -0.78 14.39 9.65
N LYS A 78 -0.64 13.30 10.44
CA LYS A 78 0.64 12.60 10.61
C LYS A 78 1.01 11.83 9.34
N LEU A 79 0.03 11.20 8.67
CA LEU A 79 0.23 10.51 7.40
C LEU A 79 0.62 11.48 6.28
N ASN A 80 0.00 12.65 6.20
CA ASN A 80 0.36 13.68 5.23
C ASN A 80 1.82 14.16 5.35
N LYS A 81 2.47 13.99 6.50
CA LYS A 81 3.89 14.31 6.65
C LYS A 81 4.77 13.46 5.74
N PHE A 82 4.41 12.20 5.50
CA PHE A 82 5.16 11.34 4.57
C PHE A 82 5.05 11.87 3.13
N ILE A 83 3.86 12.25 2.69
CA ILE A 83 3.64 12.88 1.37
C ILE A 83 4.45 14.17 1.23
N ASN A 84 4.62 14.92 2.32
CA ASN A 84 5.45 16.12 2.36
C ASN A 84 6.95 15.85 2.56
N GLY A 85 7.40 14.62 2.38
CA GLY A 85 8.82 14.25 2.38
C GLY A 85 9.38 13.86 3.74
N LYS A 86 8.55 13.56 4.74
CA LYS A 86 9.04 12.98 5.98
C LYS A 86 9.66 11.62 5.69
N SER A 87 10.90 11.44 6.13
CA SER A 87 11.60 10.17 6.06
C SER A 87 11.24 9.25 7.23
N VAL A 88 11.44 7.95 7.04
CA VAL A 88 11.50 6.94 8.10
C VAL A 88 12.95 6.61 8.40
N LEU A 89 13.26 6.34 9.65
CA LEU A 89 14.58 5.90 10.09
C LEU A 89 14.52 4.40 10.35
N ILE A 90 15.44 3.66 9.74
CA ILE A 90 15.61 2.23 10.01
C ILE A 90 17.02 1.97 10.52
N LYS A 91 17.15 1.00 11.39
CA LYS A 91 18.46 0.42 11.71
C LYS A 91 18.73 -0.69 10.71
N ARG A 92 19.78 -0.52 9.92
CA ARG A 92 20.20 -1.49 8.88
C ARG A 92 20.56 -2.84 9.51
N ASP A 93 19.92 -3.92 9.08
CA ASP A 93 20.19 -5.28 9.56
C ASP A 93 20.57 -6.25 8.43
N ASN A 94 20.63 -5.79 7.17
CA ASN A 94 21.08 -6.59 6.05
C ASN A 94 22.60 -6.88 6.19
N PRO A 95 23.00 -8.16 6.37
CA PRO A 95 24.39 -8.52 6.64
C PRO A 95 25.32 -8.32 5.43
N ASP A 96 24.76 -8.21 4.23
CA ASP A 96 25.54 -8.00 3.00
C ASP A 96 25.93 -6.53 2.85
N ASP A 97 25.18 -5.59 3.44
CA ASP A 97 25.50 -4.16 3.47
C ASP A 97 26.51 -3.84 4.59
N LYS A 98 27.72 -4.31 4.43
CA LYS A 98 28.79 -4.12 5.43
C LYS A 98 29.06 -2.66 5.78
N LEU A 99 28.78 -1.74 4.85
CA LEU A 99 29.01 -0.31 5.05
C LEU A 99 28.02 0.29 6.05
N ASN A 100 26.75 -0.12 5.97
CA ASN A 100 25.65 0.46 6.76
C ASN A 100 25.12 -0.48 7.84
N PHE A 101 25.59 -1.72 7.91
CA PHE A 101 25.14 -2.69 8.92
C PHE A 101 25.20 -2.09 10.33
N GLY A 102 24.08 -2.15 11.04
CA GLY A 102 23.93 -1.63 12.39
C GLY A 102 23.78 -0.12 12.50
N LYS A 103 23.92 0.64 11.39
CA LYS A 103 23.73 2.09 11.36
C LYS A 103 22.28 2.48 11.10
N GLU A 104 21.91 3.69 11.51
CA GLU A 104 20.64 4.29 11.12
C GLU A 104 20.72 4.87 9.71
N VAL A 105 19.71 4.54 8.90
CA VAL A 105 19.55 5.02 7.53
C VAL A 105 18.18 5.68 7.39
N SER A 106 18.15 6.82 6.72
CA SER A 106 16.93 7.58 6.47
C SER A 106 16.39 7.26 5.08
N LEU A 107 15.14 6.80 5.01
CA LEU A 107 14.46 6.45 3.77
C LEU A 107 13.29 7.39 3.49
N LYS A 108 13.13 7.80 2.25
CA LYS A 108 11.96 8.52 1.78
C LYS A 108 10.88 7.51 1.34
N ILE A 109 9.66 7.66 1.85
CA ILE A 109 8.49 6.94 1.35
C ILE A 109 7.98 7.63 0.10
N TYR A 110 7.87 8.96 0.14
CA TYR A 110 7.48 9.80 -0.99
C TYR A 110 8.48 10.94 -1.20
N ASP A 111 8.66 11.33 -2.44
CA ASP A 111 9.26 12.61 -2.79
C ASP A 111 8.16 13.57 -3.24
N ARG A 112 8.09 14.73 -2.61
CA ARG A 112 7.05 15.74 -2.90
C ARG A 112 7.12 16.25 -4.34
N LEU A 113 8.32 16.41 -4.87
CA LEU A 113 8.51 16.89 -6.24
C LEU A 113 8.13 15.83 -7.26
N GLU A 114 8.44 14.56 -6.99
CA GLU A 114 8.03 13.44 -7.83
C GLU A 114 6.52 13.26 -7.85
N ILE A 115 5.85 13.37 -6.69
CA ILE A 115 4.37 13.32 -6.64
C ILE A 115 3.78 14.47 -7.47
N ALA A 116 4.27 15.70 -7.28
CA ALA A 116 3.78 16.87 -8.00
C ALA A 116 4.00 16.78 -9.52
N ALA A 117 5.09 16.13 -9.94
CA ALA A 117 5.43 15.88 -11.33
C ALA A 117 4.76 14.63 -11.92
N GLY A 118 4.02 13.84 -11.15
CA GLY A 118 3.43 12.57 -11.59
C GLY A 118 4.44 11.47 -11.85
N LEU A 119 5.63 11.53 -11.22
CA LEU A 119 6.71 10.56 -11.39
C LEU A 119 6.67 9.41 -10.39
N SER A 120 5.78 9.48 -9.39
CA SER A 120 5.52 8.35 -8.49
C SER A 120 4.88 7.18 -9.21
N ARG A 121 5.01 5.98 -8.67
CA ARG A 121 4.32 4.78 -9.19
C ARG A 121 2.89 4.74 -8.67
N TYR A 122 1.94 4.68 -9.58
CA TYR A 122 0.50 4.63 -9.31
C TYR A 122 -0.04 3.27 -9.73
N GLN A 123 -0.27 2.39 -8.76
CA GLN A 123 -0.72 1.01 -8.98
C GLN A 123 -2.14 0.79 -8.44
N ILE A 124 -2.83 -0.19 -9.04
CA ILE A 124 -4.14 -0.67 -8.58
C ILE A 124 -3.96 -2.10 -8.09
N ALA A 125 -4.39 -2.42 -6.87
CA ALA A 125 -4.54 -3.80 -6.42
C ALA A 125 -6.01 -4.20 -6.54
N GLU A 126 -6.28 -5.18 -7.42
CA GLU A 126 -7.60 -5.80 -7.58
C GLU A 126 -7.72 -6.98 -6.63
N GLN A 127 -8.81 -7.01 -5.89
CA GLN A 127 -9.18 -8.09 -4.98
C GLN A 127 -8.02 -8.52 -4.05
N PRO A 128 -7.38 -7.58 -3.35
CA PRO A 128 -6.32 -7.92 -2.42
C PRO A 128 -6.86 -8.85 -1.31
N LYS A 129 -6.04 -9.84 -0.96
CA LYS A 129 -6.41 -10.87 0.03
C LYS A 129 -5.76 -10.57 1.36
N PHE A 130 -6.56 -10.48 2.40
CA PHE A 130 -6.11 -10.25 3.76
C PHE A 130 -6.46 -11.45 4.65
N PRO A 131 -5.50 -11.92 5.47
CA PRO A 131 -5.78 -13.00 6.42
C PRO A 131 -6.78 -12.51 7.47
N THR A 132 -7.71 -13.38 7.85
CA THR A 132 -8.59 -13.11 8.97
C THR A 132 -7.95 -13.56 10.27
N LYS A 133 -8.24 -12.85 11.38
CA LYS A 133 -7.83 -13.28 12.73
C LYS A 133 -8.53 -14.57 13.19
N SER A 134 -9.61 -14.95 12.53
CA SER A 134 -10.39 -16.16 12.83
C SER A 134 -9.93 -17.32 11.95
N LYS A 135 -9.60 -18.46 12.58
CA LYS A 135 -9.30 -19.72 11.88
C LYS A 135 -10.52 -20.35 11.16
N ILE A 136 -11.71 -19.84 11.40
CA ILE A 136 -12.98 -20.40 10.88
C ILE A 136 -13.46 -19.63 9.66
N LEU A 137 -13.06 -18.35 9.52
CA LEU A 137 -13.47 -17.50 8.41
C LEU A 137 -12.41 -17.56 7.30
N ASN A 138 -12.87 -17.62 6.05
CA ASN A 138 -12.00 -17.49 4.88
C ASN A 138 -11.36 -16.11 4.83
N ASP A 139 -10.21 -16.02 4.17
CA ASP A 139 -9.54 -14.75 3.90
C ASP A 139 -10.50 -13.75 3.27
N ARG A 140 -10.40 -12.50 3.72
CA ARG A 140 -11.19 -11.40 3.18
C ARG A 140 -10.58 -10.91 1.88
N ARG A 141 -11.44 -10.46 0.99
CA ARG A 141 -11.04 -9.76 -0.23
C ARG A 141 -11.63 -8.36 -0.17
N GLY A 142 -10.78 -7.34 -0.38
CA GLY A 142 -11.25 -6.01 -0.73
C GLY A 142 -11.55 -5.97 -2.23
N ASP A 143 -12.31 -4.97 -2.70
CA ASP A 143 -12.56 -4.83 -4.14
C ASP A 143 -11.35 -4.19 -4.82
N LEU A 144 -11.02 -2.94 -4.50
CA LEU A 144 -9.87 -2.24 -5.07
C LEU A 144 -9.08 -1.50 -3.99
N MET A 145 -7.76 -1.45 -4.18
CA MET A 145 -6.87 -0.63 -3.37
C MET A 145 -5.93 0.15 -4.29
N LEU A 146 -5.78 1.44 -4.05
CA LEU A 146 -4.87 2.30 -4.81
C LEU A 146 -3.59 2.49 -4.04
N LEU A 147 -2.46 2.27 -4.73
CA LEU A 147 -1.12 2.31 -4.15
C LEU A 147 -0.30 3.42 -4.79
N ILE A 148 0.34 4.26 -3.99
CA ILE A 148 1.36 5.21 -4.47
C ILE A 148 2.72 4.76 -3.94
N ASN A 149 3.65 4.54 -4.83
CA ASN A 149 4.97 3.97 -4.53
C ASN A 149 4.88 2.65 -3.72
N GLY A 150 3.85 1.83 -4.01
CA GLY A 150 3.60 0.56 -3.34
C GLY A 150 2.84 0.68 -2.01
N MET A 151 2.75 1.88 -1.41
CA MET A 151 2.02 2.09 -0.17
C MET A 151 0.52 2.28 -0.45
N PRO A 152 -0.37 1.55 0.23
CA PRO A 152 -1.81 1.75 0.14
C PRO A 152 -2.23 3.14 0.61
N VAL A 153 -3.01 3.85 -0.22
CA VAL A 153 -3.49 5.20 0.09
C VAL A 153 -5.01 5.31 0.08
N ILE A 154 -5.69 4.49 -0.73
CA ILE A 154 -7.14 4.49 -0.85
C ILE A 154 -7.63 3.05 -0.92
N HIS A 155 -8.63 2.72 -0.11
CA HIS A 155 -9.43 1.50 -0.25
C HIS A 155 -10.79 1.84 -0.84
N MET A 156 -11.22 1.05 -1.81
CA MET A 156 -12.51 1.22 -2.49
C MET A 156 -13.32 -0.06 -2.36
N GLU A 157 -14.55 0.07 -1.88
CA GLU A 157 -15.54 -1.00 -1.82
C GLU A 157 -16.66 -0.67 -2.81
N LEU A 158 -16.89 -1.55 -3.76
CA LEU A 158 -17.82 -1.35 -4.86
C LEU A 158 -19.09 -2.16 -4.67
N LYS A 159 -20.22 -1.59 -5.01
CA LYS A 159 -21.52 -2.28 -5.00
C LYS A 159 -22.26 -2.03 -6.31
N LYS A 160 -22.90 -3.07 -6.83
CA LYS A 160 -23.72 -2.96 -8.04
C LYS A 160 -24.87 -1.95 -7.85
N SER A 161 -25.37 -1.43 -8.95
CA SER A 161 -26.49 -0.50 -8.95
C SER A 161 -27.72 -1.07 -8.21
N GLY A 162 -28.38 -0.20 -7.43
CA GLY A 162 -29.54 -0.57 -6.62
C GLY A 162 -29.23 -1.14 -5.22
N VAL A 163 -27.96 -1.32 -4.90
CA VAL A 163 -27.54 -1.66 -3.53
C VAL A 163 -27.29 -0.38 -2.74
N SER A 164 -27.80 -0.33 -1.50
CA SER A 164 -27.60 0.83 -0.63
C SER A 164 -26.11 1.03 -0.31
N ILE A 165 -25.64 2.28 -0.40
CA ILE A 165 -24.26 2.66 -0.03
C ILE A 165 -23.94 2.32 1.44
N ILE A 166 -24.97 2.28 2.31
CA ILE A 166 -24.82 1.88 3.72
C ILE A 166 -24.22 0.47 3.84
N LYS A 167 -24.54 -0.44 2.89
CA LYS A 167 -23.96 -1.79 2.89
C LYS A 167 -22.45 -1.76 2.64
N ALA A 168 -21.97 -0.89 1.76
CA ALA A 168 -20.53 -0.71 1.54
C ALA A 168 -19.86 -0.10 2.78
N CYS A 169 -20.46 0.92 3.40
CA CYS A 169 -19.95 1.52 4.63
C CYS A 169 -19.84 0.49 5.76
N ASN A 170 -20.91 -0.29 6.01
CA ASN A 170 -20.91 -1.33 7.04
C ASN A 170 -19.86 -2.41 6.76
N GLN A 171 -19.58 -2.71 5.49
CA GLN A 171 -18.53 -3.67 5.11
C GLN A 171 -17.14 -3.11 5.42
N ILE A 172 -16.87 -1.85 5.12
CA ILE A 172 -15.61 -1.17 5.46
C ILE A 172 -15.43 -1.10 6.98
N GLU A 173 -16.46 -0.71 7.73
CA GLU A 173 -16.43 -0.68 9.21
C GLU A 173 -16.14 -2.06 9.79
N LYS A 174 -16.77 -3.10 9.24
CA LYS A 174 -16.53 -4.49 9.64
C LYS A 174 -15.08 -4.89 9.39
N TYR A 175 -14.53 -4.56 8.23
CA TYR A 175 -13.13 -4.84 7.90
C TYR A 175 -12.17 -4.11 8.83
N ALA A 176 -12.45 -2.85 9.15
CA ALA A 176 -11.68 -2.09 10.11
C ALA A 176 -11.73 -2.71 11.52
N ALA A 177 -12.91 -3.15 11.98
CA ALA A 177 -13.08 -3.82 13.27
C ALA A 177 -12.39 -5.20 13.33
N GLU A 178 -12.36 -5.92 12.21
CA GLU A 178 -11.64 -7.20 12.06
C GLU A 178 -10.12 -7.02 11.94
N GLY A 179 -9.62 -5.77 11.87
CA GLY A 179 -8.21 -5.44 11.82
C GLY A 179 -7.57 -5.63 10.44
N ILE A 180 -8.35 -5.66 9.36
CA ILE A 180 -7.83 -5.80 7.98
C ILE A 180 -6.97 -4.60 7.58
N PHE A 181 -7.25 -3.42 8.14
CA PHE A 181 -6.49 -2.19 7.87
C PHE A 181 -5.45 -1.86 8.96
N THR A 182 -5.24 -2.73 9.94
CA THR A 182 -4.28 -2.50 11.04
C THR A 182 -2.89 -3.03 10.76
N GLY A 183 -2.69 -3.73 9.65
CA GLY A 183 -1.41 -4.25 9.18
C GLY A 183 -0.84 -3.49 7.96
N LEU A 184 -1.60 -2.55 7.40
CA LEU A 184 -1.21 -1.73 6.26
C LEU A 184 -1.25 -0.26 6.60
#